data_d431265aaf0b294509f2af37d2928eb4
#
_entry.id   d431265aaf0b294509f2af37d2928eb4
#
_cell.length_a   1.000
_cell.length_b   1.000
_cell.length_c   1.000
_cell.angle_alpha   90.00
_cell.angle_beta   90.00
_cell.angle_gamma   90.00
#
_symmetry.space_group_name_H-M   'P 1'
#
loop_
_entity.id
_entity.type
_entity.pdbx_description
1 polymer ?
#
loop_
_entity_poly.entity_id
_entity_poly.type
_entity_poly.pdbx_seq_one_letter_code
_entity_poly.pdbx_strand_id
1 'polypeptide(L)'
;MSFEAEVAAALRASIAPATPIDFDDWALRVFAHQFEHVPAFRSFCERRGVTPSTIARWDDVPAVPARVFRSVDLACGSPEAVFRTSGTTGGPEARGRHAIPLLDLYRASAIPTFERFLLPDGVSLPCLFLLPPPALRPESSLVHMCGWVGEAFGTSVEWLAGSTGLDVARLTTRLAELEATGEAVLLAGPTAGFVRLFDNGTRVRLGPGSRLMDTGGQKGLDRPISRAGFLRACWTHLGIPTYYCVNEYGMTELCSQRYDSVLRDRFDGRSLAPRRLVGPSWLRTRILDPDTLDPVGPGATGLLCHHDLANAGSVSVVLTEDLGRTIADDGIEILGRVAGAIPRGCGQLLTELAQS
;
A
#
# COMPACT_ATOMS: atom_id res chain seq x y z
N MET A 1 -14.34 8.53 -22.67
CA MET A 1 -13.71 8.35 -21.31
C MET A 1 -13.13 6.95 -21.33
N SER A 2 -11.87 6.73 -20.88
CA SER A 2 -11.32 5.37 -20.80
C SER A 2 -12.01 4.60 -19.66
N PHE A 3 -11.89 3.26 -19.67
CA PHE A 3 -12.46 2.42 -18.61
C PHE A 3 -11.82 2.74 -17.24
N GLU A 4 -10.53 2.98 -17.20
CA GLU A 4 -9.80 3.38 -15.98
C GLU A 4 -10.33 4.71 -15.41
N ALA A 5 -10.69 5.67 -16.28
CA ALA A 5 -11.29 6.93 -15.85
C ALA A 5 -12.73 6.73 -15.31
N GLU A 6 -13.48 5.77 -15.85
CA GLU A 6 -14.78 5.38 -15.31
C GLU A 6 -14.62 4.76 -13.91
N VAL A 7 -13.65 3.85 -13.73
CA VAL A 7 -13.32 3.28 -12.41
C VAL A 7 -12.91 4.39 -11.44
N ALA A 8 -12.02 5.30 -11.84
CA ALA A 8 -11.58 6.41 -11.00
C ALA A 8 -12.77 7.29 -10.53
N ALA A 9 -13.73 7.55 -11.41
CA ALA A 9 -14.95 8.28 -11.06
C ALA A 9 -15.81 7.50 -10.06
N ALA A 10 -15.94 6.18 -10.23
CA ALA A 10 -16.68 5.32 -9.31
C ALA A 10 -16.02 5.27 -7.92
N LEU A 11 -14.68 5.18 -7.86
CA LEU A 11 -13.94 5.24 -6.58
C LEU A 11 -14.20 6.56 -5.86
N ARG A 12 -14.12 7.70 -6.57
CA ARG A 12 -14.40 9.01 -5.97
C ARG A 12 -15.84 9.13 -5.46
N ALA A 13 -16.81 8.59 -6.19
CA ALA A 13 -18.21 8.60 -5.78
C ALA A 13 -18.48 7.74 -4.53
N SER A 14 -17.66 6.71 -4.30
CA SER A 14 -17.80 5.76 -3.18
C SER A 14 -17.08 6.18 -1.89
N ILE A 15 -16.42 7.33 -1.88
CA ILE A 15 -15.78 7.89 -0.68
C ILE A 15 -16.83 8.28 0.36
N ALA A 16 -17.97 8.81 -0.08
CA ALA A 16 -19.09 9.14 0.80
C ALA A 16 -19.75 7.87 1.33
N PRO A 17 -20.00 7.74 2.65
CA PRO A 17 -20.57 6.53 3.25
C PRO A 17 -21.92 6.12 2.66
N ALA A 18 -22.62 7.05 2.00
CA ALA A 18 -23.95 6.85 1.45
C ALA A 18 -23.99 6.08 0.10
N THR A 19 -22.84 5.93 -0.56
CA THR A 19 -22.77 5.29 -1.88
C THR A 19 -21.61 4.30 -1.93
N PRO A 20 -21.72 3.12 -1.27
CA PRO A 20 -20.69 2.11 -1.34
C PRO A 20 -20.54 1.63 -2.78
N ILE A 21 -19.30 1.34 -3.18
CA ILE A 21 -19.03 0.71 -4.49
C ILE A 21 -19.65 -0.69 -4.52
N ASP A 22 -20.35 -1.02 -5.60
CA ASP A 22 -20.72 -2.41 -5.87
C ASP A 22 -19.47 -3.17 -6.32
N PHE A 23 -18.76 -3.71 -5.33
CA PHE A 23 -17.48 -4.38 -5.57
C PHE A 23 -17.62 -5.58 -6.49
N ASP A 24 -18.71 -6.34 -6.38
CA ASP A 24 -18.89 -7.59 -7.11
C ASP A 24 -19.11 -7.30 -8.60
N ASP A 25 -19.96 -6.33 -8.94
CA ASP A 25 -20.16 -5.88 -10.32
C ASP A 25 -18.87 -5.29 -10.90
N TRP A 26 -18.25 -4.36 -10.19
CA TRP A 26 -17.02 -3.73 -10.68
C TRP A 26 -15.87 -4.71 -10.85
N ALA A 27 -15.71 -5.70 -9.97
CA ALA A 27 -14.64 -6.69 -10.10
C ALA A 27 -14.79 -7.54 -11.38
N LEU A 28 -16.02 -7.92 -11.74
CA LEU A 28 -16.27 -8.66 -12.98
C LEU A 28 -16.07 -7.77 -14.22
N ARG A 29 -16.46 -6.51 -14.18
CA ARG A 29 -16.21 -5.54 -15.25
C ARG A 29 -14.71 -5.27 -15.44
N VAL A 30 -13.97 -5.09 -14.34
CA VAL A 30 -12.50 -4.93 -14.35
C VAL A 30 -11.84 -6.19 -14.91
N PHE A 31 -12.27 -7.37 -14.50
CA PHE A 31 -11.77 -8.63 -15.05
C PHE A 31 -12.00 -8.72 -16.57
N ALA A 32 -13.21 -8.40 -17.05
CA ALA A 32 -13.51 -8.44 -18.48
C ALA A 32 -12.60 -7.49 -19.27
N HIS A 33 -12.39 -6.27 -18.78
CA HIS A 33 -11.48 -5.30 -19.38
C HIS A 33 -10.03 -5.81 -19.43
N GLN A 34 -9.52 -6.37 -18.33
CA GLN A 34 -8.16 -6.92 -18.26
C GLN A 34 -7.98 -8.16 -19.14
N PHE A 35 -8.99 -9.02 -19.19
CA PHE A 35 -9.01 -10.17 -20.09
C PHE A 35 -8.92 -9.75 -21.56
N GLU A 36 -9.58 -8.66 -21.93
CA GLU A 36 -9.54 -8.13 -23.31
C GLU A 36 -8.20 -7.47 -23.65
N HIS A 37 -7.59 -6.72 -22.70
CA HIS A 37 -6.48 -5.83 -23.00
C HIS A 37 -5.10 -6.33 -22.55
N VAL A 38 -5.02 -7.39 -21.73
CA VAL A 38 -3.74 -7.98 -21.28
C VAL A 38 -3.58 -9.38 -21.86
N PRO A 39 -2.88 -9.55 -23.00
CA PRO A 39 -2.79 -10.84 -23.71
C PRO A 39 -2.25 -11.99 -22.84
N ALA A 40 -1.21 -11.73 -22.03
CA ALA A 40 -0.64 -12.74 -21.15
C ALA A 40 -1.65 -13.20 -20.08
N PHE A 41 -2.43 -12.27 -19.51
CA PHE A 41 -3.46 -12.61 -18.55
C PHE A 41 -4.63 -13.37 -19.19
N ARG A 42 -5.04 -12.97 -20.41
CA ARG A 42 -6.04 -13.72 -21.21
C ARG A 42 -5.63 -15.16 -21.38
N SER A 43 -4.42 -15.38 -21.95
CA SER A 43 -3.90 -16.74 -22.20
C SER A 43 -3.83 -17.58 -20.92
N PHE A 44 -3.46 -16.96 -19.80
CA PHE A 44 -3.45 -17.62 -18.50
C PHE A 44 -4.86 -18.03 -18.05
N CYS A 45 -5.84 -17.14 -18.17
CA CYS A 45 -7.23 -17.41 -17.80
C CYS A 45 -7.86 -18.50 -18.70
N GLU A 46 -7.64 -18.43 -20.02
CA GLU A 46 -8.18 -19.41 -21.00
C GLU A 46 -7.68 -20.83 -20.71
N ARG A 47 -6.40 -21.02 -20.38
CA ARG A 47 -5.86 -22.33 -19.99
C ARG A 47 -6.50 -22.91 -18.75
N ARG A 48 -7.03 -22.06 -17.87
CA ARG A 48 -7.77 -22.45 -16.67
C ARG A 48 -9.28 -22.59 -16.90
N GLY A 49 -9.74 -22.39 -18.13
CA GLY A 49 -11.16 -22.40 -18.47
C GLY A 49 -11.93 -21.22 -17.89
N VAL A 50 -11.25 -20.14 -17.50
CA VAL A 50 -11.85 -18.95 -16.88
C VAL A 50 -11.93 -17.83 -17.92
N THR A 51 -13.15 -17.38 -18.18
CA THR A 51 -13.44 -16.26 -19.07
C THR A 51 -14.50 -15.36 -18.45
N PRO A 52 -14.70 -14.13 -18.94
CA PRO A 52 -15.77 -13.26 -18.43
C PRO A 52 -17.18 -13.88 -18.48
N SER A 53 -17.41 -14.86 -19.37
CA SER A 53 -18.70 -15.55 -19.48
C SER A 53 -18.82 -16.81 -18.61
N THR A 54 -17.74 -17.30 -18.01
CA THR A 54 -17.74 -18.55 -17.23
C THR A 54 -17.74 -18.33 -15.73
N ILE A 55 -17.48 -17.09 -15.26
CA ILE A 55 -17.51 -16.75 -13.83
C ILE A 55 -18.63 -15.78 -13.52
N ALA A 56 -19.15 -15.88 -12.30
CA ALA A 56 -20.20 -15.01 -11.79
C ALA A 56 -19.83 -14.32 -10.48
N ARG A 57 -18.67 -14.66 -9.91
CA ARG A 57 -18.21 -14.17 -8.63
C ARG A 57 -16.84 -13.51 -8.76
N TRP A 58 -16.63 -12.42 -8.02
CA TRP A 58 -15.36 -11.70 -8.00
C TRP A 58 -14.17 -12.55 -7.52
N ASP A 59 -14.43 -13.51 -6.62
CA ASP A 59 -13.41 -14.38 -6.02
C ASP A 59 -13.02 -15.57 -6.93
N ASP A 60 -13.73 -15.76 -8.07
CA ASP A 60 -13.35 -16.71 -9.13
C ASP A 60 -12.29 -16.14 -10.08
N VAL A 61 -12.03 -14.81 -10.04
CA VAL A 61 -11.00 -14.19 -10.88
C VAL A 61 -9.62 -14.73 -10.51
N PRO A 62 -8.86 -15.29 -11.50
CA PRO A 62 -7.55 -15.89 -11.22
C PRO A 62 -6.54 -14.89 -10.67
N ALA A 63 -5.83 -15.30 -9.64
CA ALA A 63 -4.80 -14.49 -9.01
C ALA A 63 -3.47 -14.56 -9.79
N VAL A 64 -2.81 -13.41 -9.96
CA VAL A 64 -1.49 -13.29 -10.54
C VAL A 64 -0.45 -13.13 -9.43
N PRO A 65 0.58 -14.01 -9.34
CA PRO A 65 1.64 -13.83 -8.36
C PRO A 65 2.40 -12.52 -8.57
N ALA A 66 2.68 -11.79 -7.50
CA ALA A 66 3.40 -10.50 -7.56
C ALA A 66 4.76 -10.59 -8.27
N ARG A 67 5.42 -11.75 -8.24
CA ARG A 67 6.69 -11.98 -8.97
C ARG A 67 6.55 -11.86 -10.48
N VAL A 68 5.37 -12.08 -11.06
CA VAL A 68 5.12 -12.02 -12.51
C VAL A 68 5.38 -10.61 -13.05
N PHE A 69 5.17 -9.58 -12.24
CA PHE A 69 5.47 -8.19 -12.58
C PHE A 69 6.95 -7.92 -12.91
N ARG A 70 7.84 -8.91 -12.72
CA ARG A 70 9.26 -8.81 -13.09
C ARG A 70 9.52 -9.15 -14.54
N SER A 71 8.68 -9.99 -15.14
CA SER A 71 8.97 -10.64 -16.44
C SER A 71 7.86 -10.50 -17.45
N VAL A 72 6.64 -10.15 -17.05
CA VAL A 72 5.47 -10.07 -17.92
C VAL A 72 4.93 -8.64 -17.93
N ASP A 73 4.58 -8.14 -19.09
CA ASP A 73 3.84 -6.89 -19.23
C ASP A 73 2.36 -7.16 -18.97
N LEU A 74 1.83 -6.47 -17.95
CA LEU A 74 0.47 -6.65 -17.47
C LEU A 74 -0.37 -5.36 -17.64
N ALA A 75 0.07 -4.41 -18.47
CA ALA A 75 -0.67 -3.17 -18.69
C ALA A 75 -1.81 -3.32 -19.70
N CYS A 76 -2.95 -2.72 -19.42
CA CYS A 76 -4.09 -2.64 -20.35
C CYS A 76 -3.86 -1.62 -21.47
N GLY A 77 -2.82 -0.80 -21.42
CA GLY A 77 -2.51 0.22 -22.42
C GLY A 77 -1.16 0.87 -22.20
N SER A 78 -0.86 1.90 -22.97
CA SER A 78 0.38 2.66 -22.82
C SER A 78 0.44 3.35 -21.45
N PRO A 79 1.51 3.15 -20.67
CA PRO A 79 1.57 3.66 -19.32
C PRO A 79 1.93 5.16 -19.26
N GLU A 80 1.25 5.92 -18.39
CA GLU A 80 1.67 7.26 -17.95
C GLU A 80 2.86 7.20 -17.00
N ALA A 81 2.95 6.11 -16.21
CA ALA A 81 4.08 5.85 -15.31
C ALA A 81 4.39 4.37 -15.19
N VAL A 82 5.65 4.06 -14.84
CA VAL A 82 6.08 2.70 -14.51
C VAL A 82 6.71 2.70 -13.13
N PHE A 83 6.03 2.10 -12.18
CA PHE A 83 6.56 1.92 -10.84
C PHE A 83 7.45 0.68 -10.76
N ARG A 84 8.46 0.72 -9.90
CA ARG A 84 9.42 -0.36 -9.73
C ARG A 84 9.56 -0.75 -8.27
N THR A 85 9.59 -2.05 -8.01
CA THR A 85 9.78 -2.56 -6.64
C THR A 85 11.13 -2.13 -6.07
N SER A 86 11.19 -1.95 -4.74
CA SER A 86 12.41 -1.53 -4.02
C SER A 86 13.50 -2.61 -3.93
N GLY A 87 13.37 -3.75 -4.64
CA GLY A 87 14.28 -4.89 -4.56
C GLY A 87 15.73 -4.52 -4.84
N THR A 88 16.64 -4.91 -3.94
CA THR A 88 18.08 -4.71 -4.05
C THR A 88 18.82 -5.96 -4.53
N THR A 89 18.16 -7.11 -4.57
CA THR A 89 18.75 -8.40 -4.94
C THR A 89 18.57 -8.63 -6.44
N GLY A 90 19.64 -8.65 -7.23
CA GLY A 90 19.60 -9.01 -8.65
C GLY A 90 19.73 -7.84 -9.65
N GLY A 91 20.02 -6.62 -9.20
CA GLY A 91 20.22 -5.46 -10.08
C GLY A 91 18.90 -4.78 -10.53
N PRO A 92 18.99 -3.67 -11.31
CA PRO A 92 17.79 -2.87 -11.71
C PRO A 92 16.80 -3.63 -12.57
N GLU A 93 17.26 -4.59 -13.39
CA GLU A 93 16.42 -5.37 -14.31
C GLU A 93 15.60 -6.47 -13.61
N ALA A 94 16.03 -6.89 -12.41
CA ALA A 94 15.32 -7.88 -11.61
C ALA A 94 14.16 -7.30 -10.77
N ARG A 95 13.93 -5.98 -10.87
CA ARG A 95 12.87 -5.28 -10.14
C ARG A 95 11.53 -5.44 -10.84
N GLY A 96 10.47 -5.77 -10.08
CA GLY A 96 9.10 -5.80 -10.59
C GLY A 96 8.71 -4.44 -11.19
N ARG A 97 7.94 -4.46 -12.28
CA ARG A 97 7.47 -3.29 -13.02
C ARG A 97 5.96 -3.27 -13.00
N HIS A 98 5.37 -2.25 -12.42
CA HIS A 98 3.94 -2.00 -12.50
C HIS A 98 3.70 -0.79 -13.43
N ALA A 99 3.21 -1.06 -14.61
CA ALA A 99 2.86 -0.04 -15.58
C ALA A 99 1.45 0.48 -15.30
N ILE A 100 1.32 1.79 -15.16
CA ILE A 100 0.08 2.49 -14.79
C ILE A 100 -0.40 3.30 -16.00
N PRO A 101 -1.44 2.85 -16.72
CA PRO A 101 -1.99 3.58 -17.88
C PRO A 101 -2.63 4.92 -17.52
N LEU A 102 -3.20 5.05 -16.31
CA LEU A 102 -3.82 6.27 -15.82
C LEU A 102 -3.43 6.54 -14.36
N LEU A 103 -2.54 7.50 -14.14
CA LEU A 103 -2.11 7.91 -12.79
C LEU A 103 -3.26 8.45 -11.94
N ASP A 104 -4.25 9.08 -12.57
CA ASP A 104 -5.42 9.62 -11.88
C ASP A 104 -6.24 8.52 -11.17
N LEU A 105 -6.24 7.29 -11.69
CA LEU A 105 -6.88 6.15 -11.01
C LEU A 105 -6.17 5.81 -9.69
N TYR A 106 -4.83 5.77 -9.70
CA TYR A 106 -4.06 5.57 -8.47
C TYR A 106 -4.30 6.71 -7.47
N ARG A 107 -4.28 7.97 -7.96
CA ARG A 107 -4.57 9.15 -7.13
C ARG A 107 -5.97 9.09 -6.51
N ALA A 108 -6.98 8.66 -7.30
CA ALA A 108 -8.36 8.53 -6.84
C ALA A 108 -8.52 7.49 -5.71
N SER A 109 -7.66 6.49 -5.64
CA SER A 109 -7.61 5.53 -4.54
C SER A 109 -6.80 6.06 -3.36
N ALA A 110 -5.59 6.56 -3.60
CA ALA A 110 -4.61 6.87 -2.55
C ALA A 110 -5.02 8.06 -1.67
N ILE A 111 -5.47 9.17 -2.29
CA ILE A 111 -5.74 10.41 -1.57
C ILE A 111 -6.88 10.29 -0.56
N PRO A 112 -8.10 9.84 -0.94
CA PRO A 112 -9.19 9.75 0.03
C PRO A 112 -8.95 8.68 1.09
N THR A 113 -8.22 7.61 0.73
CA THR A 113 -7.84 6.59 1.71
C THR A 113 -6.85 7.16 2.73
N PHE A 114 -5.84 7.90 2.28
CA PHE A 114 -4.90 8.57 3.19
C PHE A 114 -5.63 9.54 4.12
N GLU A 115 -6.46 10.42 3.58
CA GLU A 115 -7.26 11.38 4.35
C GLU A 115 -8.07 10.69 5.44
N ARG A 116 -8.78 9.64 5.07
CA ARG A 116 -9.65 8.87 5.98
C ARG A 116 -8.90 8.29 7.17
N PHE A 117 -7.66 7.86 7.00
CA PHE A 117 -6.90 7.15 8.03
C PHE A 117 -5.87 8.03 8.76
N LEU A 118 -5.32 9.04 8.10
CA LEU A 118 -4.28 9.92 8.65
C LEU A 118 -4.81 11.30 9.07
N LEU A 119 -5.86 11.79 8.40
CA LEU A 119 -6.40 13.14 8.59
C LEU A 119 -7.94 13.10 8.80
N PRO A 120 -8.46 12.18 9.68
CA PRO A 120 -9.91 12.04 9.87
C PRO A 120 -10.57 13.27 10.48
N ASP A 121 -9.80 14.21 10.99
CA ASP A 121 -10.17 15.51 11.53
C ASP A 121 -10.12 16.66 10.50
N GLY A 122 -9.75 16.37 9.24
CA GLY A 122 -9.71 17.34 8.15
C GLY A 122 -8.62 18.42 8.30
N VAL A 123 -7.61 18.19 9.14
CA VAL A 123 -6.54 19.19 9.35
C VAL A 123 -5.51 19.17 8.22
N SER A 124 -5.00 20.35 7.88
CA SER A 124 -3.80 20.51 7.03
C SER A 124 -2.58 20.73 7.93
N LEU A 125 -1.46 20.08 7.62
CA LEU A 125 -0.25 20.08 8.44
C LEU A 125 1.01 20.30 7.56
N PRO A 126 2.10 20.86 8.10
CA PRO A 126 3.41 20.70 7.48
C PRO A 126 3.70 19.21 7.26
N CYS A 127 4.15 18.85 6.06
CA CYS A 127 4.47 17.48 5.69
C CYS A 127 5.99 17.29 5.59
N LEU A 128 6.55 16.45 6.41
CA LEU A 128 7.95 16.05 6.38
C LEU A 128 8.06 14.61 5.90
N PHE A 129 8.53 14.41 4.68
CA PHE A 129 8.70 13.10 4.08
C PHE A 129 10.14 12.60 4.22
N LEU A 130 10.33 11.48 4.92
CA LEU A 130 11.61 10.79 5.07
C LEU A 130 11.95 10.03 3.78
N LEU A 131 11.71 10.66 2.66
CA LEU A 131 11.80 10.15 1.29
C LEU A 131 12.53 11.17 0.42
N PRO A 132 13.11 10.75 -0.70
CA PRO A 132 13.58 11.67 -1.73
C PRO A 132 12.41 12.30 -2.50
N PRO A 133 12.59 13.48 -3.11
CA PRO A 133 11.56 14.12 -3.91
C PRO A 133 11.25 13.30 -5.18
N PRO A 134 10.04 13.48 -5.80
CA PRO A 134 9.63 12.77 -7.00
C PRO A 134 10.62 12.82 -8.16
N ALA A 135 11.30 13.95 -8.34
CA ALA A 135 12.31 14.12 -9.39
C ALA A 135 13.51 13.16 -9.26
N LEU A 136 13.84 12.70 -8.04
CA LEU A 136 14.91 11.73 -7.79
C LEU A 136 14.44 10.28 -7.79
N ARG A 137 13.15 10.03 -7.64
CA ARG A 137 12.57 8.68 -7.58
C ARG A 137 11.22 8.60 -8.30
N PRO A 138 11.19 8.95 -9.60
CA PRO A 138 9.94 8.96 -10.38
C PRO A 138 9.31 7.57 -10.52
N GLU A 139 10.10 6.50 -10.29
CA GLU A 139 9.62 5.12 -10.33
C GLU A 139 9.04 4.61 -9.00
N SER A 140 8.91 5.46 -7.98
CA SER A 140 8.41 5.05 -6.66
C SER A 140 6.95 5.43 -6.47
N SER A 141 6.05 4.45 -6.36
CA SER A 141 4.63 4.67 -6.07
C SER A 141 4.42 5.40 -4.73
N LEU A 142 5.18 5.05 -3.70
CA LEU A 142 5.14 5.72 -2.40
C LEU A 142 5.50 7.21 -2.49
N VAL A 143 6.50 7.56 -3.30
CA VAL A 143 6.91 8.96 -3.48
C VAL A 143 5.83 9.75 -4.22
N HIS A 144 5.18 9.15 -5.25
CA HIS A 144 4.03 9.77 -5.92
C HIS A 144 2.87 10.00 -4.94
N MET A 145 2.51 9.00 -4.15
CA MET A 145 1.46 9.12 -3.13
C MET A 145 1.77 10.26 -2.14
N CYS A 146 2.98 10.30 -1.58
CA CYS A 146 3.38 11.36 -0.65
C CYS A 146 3.38 12.75 -1.31
N GLY A 147 3.76 12.84 -2.61
CA GLY A 147 3.68 14.08 -3.37
C GLY A 147 2.24 14.60 -3.44
N TRP A 148 1.31 13.76 -3.83
CA TRP A 148 -0.12 14.12 -3.89
C TRP A 148 -0.73 14.42 -2.51
N VAL A 149 -0.29 13.72 -1.46
CA VAL A 149 -0.68 14.03 -0.07
C VAL A 149 -0.21 15.44 0.31
N GLY A 150 1.05 15.78 0.00
CA GLY A 150 1.59 17.12 0.24
C GLY A 150 0.84 18.21 -0.53
N GLU A 151 0.48 17.94 -1.79
CA GLU A 151 -0.33 18.86 -2.60
C GLU A 151 -1.74 19.08 -2.05
N ALA A 152 -2.38 18.00 -1.57
CA ALA A 152 -3.77 18.03 -1.14
C ALA A 152 -3.95 18.59 0.28
N PHE A 153 -3.03 18.27 1.21
CA PHE A 153 -3.22 18.49 2.64
C PHE A 153 -2.05 19.23 3.32
N GLY A 154 -0.93 19.43 2.61
CA GLY A 154 0.25 20.06 3.18
C GLY A 154 0.12 21.57 3.26
N THR A 155 0.41 22.17 4.43
CA THR A 155 0.65 23.62 4.56
C THR A 155 2.05 23.97 4.03
N SER A 156 2.99 23.03 4.14
CA SER A 156 4.30 23.03 3.53
C SER A 156 4.76 21.59 3.28
N VAL A 157 5.71 21.38 2.37
CA VAL A 157 6.22 20.05 2.03
C VAL A 157 7.74 20.06 2.03
N GLU A 158 8.34 19.16 2.80
CA GLU A 158 9.78 18.96 2.82
C GLU A 158 10.14 17.51 2.57
N TRP A 159 11.08 17.30 1.63
CA TRP A 159 11.67 15.99 1.34
C TRP A 159 13.04 15.91 2.02
N LEU A 160 13.21 14.92 2.88
CA LEU A 160 14.34 14.82 3.82
C LEU A 160 15.31 13.69 3.47
N ALA A 161 15.20 13.12 2.29
CA ALA A 161 16.18 12.19 1.77
C ALA A 161 16.68 12.63 0.39
N GLY A 162 17.91 12.28 0.07
CA GLY A 162 18.53 12.51 -1.22
C GLY A 162 19.01 11.19 -1.86
N SER A 163 19.91 11.29 -2.83
CA SER A 163 20.54 10.13 -3.50
C SER A 163 21.34 9.25 -2.54
N THR A 164 21.89 9.82 -1.45
CA THR A 164 22.68 9.12 -0.42
C THR A 164 21.85 8.58 0.74
N GLY A 165 20.54 8.82 0.75
CA GLY A 165 19.62 8.39 1.81
C GLY A 165 19.05 9.52 2.64
N LEU A 166 18.55 9.21 3.83
CA LEU A 166 17.93 10.16 4.75
C LEU A 166 18.98 11.15 5.30
N ASP A 167 18.69 12.45 5.20
CA ASP A 167 19.47 13.52 5.85
C ASP A 167 18.98 13.69 7.31
N VAL A 168 19.59 12.90 8.18
CA VAL A 168 19.22 12.87 9.62
C VAL A 168 19.53 14.21 10.29
N ALA A 169 20.60 14.90 9.88
CA ALA A 169 20.99 16.18 10.47
C ALA A 169 19.94 17.26 10.17
N ARG A 170 19.55 17.39 8.90
CA ARG A 170 18.51 18.33 8.48
C ARG A 170 17.16 17.99 9.15
N LEU A 171 16.79 16.70 9.19
CA LEU A 171 15.56 16.26 9.85
C LEU A 171 15.58 16.66 11.35
N THR A 172 16.69 16.40 12.05
CA THR A 172 16.82 16.73 13.47
C THR A 172 16.68 18.25 13.72
N THR A 173 17.33 19.07 12.89
CA THR A 173 17.21 20.54 12.97
C THR A 173 15.75 20.97 12.77
N ARG A 174 15.08 20.44 11.75
CA ARG A 174 13.69 20.80 11.45
C ARG A 174 12.72 20.38 12.55
N LEU A 175 12.95 19.21 13.17
CA LEU A 175 12.15 18.74 14.31
C LEU A 175 12.34 19.64 15.55
N ALA A 176 13.55 20.14 15.80
CA ALA A 176 13.80 21.08 16.90
C ALA A 176 13.10 22.44 16.68
N GLU A 177 13.04 22.94 15.44
CA GLU A 177 12.29 24.14 15.09
C GLU A 177 10.77 23.97 15.34
N LEU A 178 10.21 22.79 14.95
CA LEU A 178 8.80 22.48 15.20
C LEU A 178 8.50 22.31 16.69
N GLU A 179 9.42 21.75 17.48
CA GLU A 179 9.30 21.71 18.93
C GLU A 179 9.25 23.12 19.51
N ALA A 180 10.14 24.01 19.07
CA ALA A 180 10.20 25.40 19.57
C ALA A 180 8.93 26.21 19.26
N THR A 181 8.28 25.95 18.14
CA THR A 181 7.02 26.62 17.75
C THR A 181 5.79 25.92 18.34
N GLY A 182 5.89 24.66 18.75
CA GLY A 182 4.74 23.83 19.15
C GLY A 182 3.81 23.47 17.99
N GLU A 183 4.25 23.65 16.74
CA GLU A 183 3.47 23.35 15.54
C GLU A 183 3.32 21.84 15.36
N ALA A 184 2.10 21.39 15.05
CA ALA A 184 1.83 20.01 14.72
C ALA A 184 2.34 19.68 13.30
N VAL A 185 2.76 18.44 13.08
CA VAL A 185 3.38 18.00 11.80
C VAL A 185 2.93 16.60 11.42
N LEU A 186 2.85 16.35 10.11
CA LEU A 186 2.74 15.01 9.52
C LEU A 186 4.13 14.52 9.11
N LEU A 187 4.59 13.45 9.75
CA LEU A 187 5.80 12.73 9.36
C LEU A 187 5.41 11.48 8.55
N ALA A 188 6.00 11.26 7.39
CA ALA A 188 5.74 10.03 6.64
C ALA A 188 7.01 9.48 5.99
N GLY A 189 7.15 8.13 6.01
CA GLY A 189 8.28 7.47 5.37
C GLY A 189 8.49 6.03 5.81
N PRO A 190 9.58 5.41 5.35
CA PRO A 190 9.91 4.04 5.72
C PRO A 190 10.20 3.89 7.22
N THR A 191 9.72 2.79 7.83
CA THR A 191 10.03 2.43 9.23
C THR A 191 11.53 2.53 9.53
N ALA A 192 12.37 2.07 8.60
CA ALA A 192 13.84 2.16 8.75
C ALA A 192 14.36 3.61 8.84
N GLY A 193 13.70 4.58 8.20
CA GLY A 193 14.06 6.00 8.30
C GLY A 193 13.85 6.53 9.70
N PHE A 194 12.73 6.18 10.31
CA PHE A 194 12.42 6.56 11.70
C PHE A 194 13.37 5.89 12.71
N VAL A 195 13.68 4.61 12.52
CA VAL A 195 14.62 3.89 13.40
C VAL A 195 16.01 4.56 13.35
N ARG A 196 16.50 4.94 12.17
CA ARG A 196 17.76 5.70 12.05
C ARG A 196 17.74 7.03 12.78
N LEU A 197 16.61 7.75 12.74
CA LEU A 197 16.42 8.98 13.50
C LEU A 197 16.49 8.72 15.01
N PHE A 198 15.87 7.64 15.49
CA PHE A 198 15.90 7.26 16.90
C PHE A 198 17.29 6.83 17.37
N ASP A 199 18.00 6.04 16.56
CA ASP A 199 19.36 5.58 16.82
C ASP A 199 20.38 6.74 16.85
N ASN A 200 20.09 7.84 16.10
CA ASN A 200 20.87 9.09 16.21
C ASN A 200 20.68 9.83 17.55
N GLY A 201 19.79 9.35 18.41
CA GLY A 201 19.56 9.94 19.73
C GLY A 201 18.64 11.17 19.73
N THR A 202 18.04 11.53 18.59
CA THR A 202 17.11 12.66 18.47
C THR A 202 15.95 12.50 19.45
N ARG A 203 15.68 13.57 20.23
CA ARG A 203 14.55 13.65 21.16
C ARG A 203 13.95 15.04 21.12
N VAL A 204 12.65 15.10 20.76
CA VAL A 204 11.85 16.33 20.68
C VAL A 204 10.44 16.05 21.21
N ARG A 205 9.70 17.09 21.54
CA ARG A 205 8.28 17.04 21.88
C ARG A 205 7.49 17.83 20.84
N LEU A 206 7.03 17.14 19.80
CA LEU A 206 6.26 17.77 18.74
C LEU A 206 4.90 18.26 19.22
N GLY A 207 4.38 19.28 18.56
CA GLY A 207 3.10 19.90 18.90
C GLY A 207 1.94 18.90 18.94
N PRO A 208 0.91 19.14 19.76
CA PRO A 208 -0.27 18.28 19.86
C PRO A 208 -0.94 18.11 18.50
N GLY A 209 -1.34 16.87 18.17
CA GLY A 209 -1.90 16.55 16.87
C GLY A 209 -0.88 16.14 15.82
N SER A 210 0.42 16.22 16.13
CA SER A 210 1.45 15.62 15.26
C SER A 210 1.22 14.14 15.07
N ARG A 211 1.38 13.67 13.82
CA ARG A 211 1.10 12.29 13.45
C ARG A 211 2.18 11.71 12.54
N LEU A 212 2.25 10.40 12.56
CA LEU A 212 3.28 9.67 11.85
C LEU A 212 2.66 8.54 11.03
N MET A 213 3.03 8.46 9.75
CA MET A 213 2.82 7.29 8.90
C MET A 213 4.15 6.58 8.69
N ASP A 214 4.25 5.36 9.16
CA ASP A 214 5.36 4.48 8.79
C ASP A 214 4.90 3.40 7.81
N THR A 215 5.76 3.06 6.86
CA THR A 215 5.46 2.06 5.84
C THR A 215 6.64 1.13 5.58
N GLY A 216 6.32 -0.03 5.02
CA GLY A 216 7.29 -0.98 4.53
C GLY A 216 7.94 -1.82 5.61
N GLY A 217 8.82 -2.69 5.11
CA GLY A 217 9.56 -3.63 5.94
C GLY A 217 10.78 -3.03 6.60
N GLN A 218 11.44 -3.87 7.37
CA GLN A 218 12.64 -3.51 8.16
C GLN A 218 13.94 -3.75 7.40
N LYS A 219 13.89 -3.69 6.04
CA LYS A 219 15.08 -3.87 5.20
C LYS A 219 16.11 -2.79 5.49
N GLY A 220 17.35 -3.20 5.71
CA GLY A 220 18.45 -2.29 6.03
C GLY A 220 18.51 -1.81 7.47
N LEU A 221 17.77 -2.43 8.38
CA LEU A 221 17.97 -2.31 9.80
C LEU A 221 18.90 -3.41 10.29
N ASP A 222 19.87 -3.04 11.14
CA ASP A 222 20.79 -3.99 11.78
C ASP A 222 20.05 -4.90 12.77
N ARG A 223 18.98 -4.38 13.37
CA ARG A 223 18.12 -5.11 14.31
C ARG A 223 16.65 -4.87 14.01
N PRO A 224 15.84 -5.94 13.88
CA PRO A 224 14.40 -5.81 13.78
C PRO A 224 13.80 -5.12 15.00
N ILE A 225 12.82 -4.26 14.78
CA ILE A 225 12.05 -3.62 15.84
C ILE A 225 10.62 -4.17 15.83
N SER A 226 10.11 -4.58 16.99
CA SER A 226 8.70 -4.97 17.09
C SER A 226 7.77 -3.75 16.94
N ARG A 227 6.53 -3.97 16.49
CA ARG A 227 5.55 -2.87 16.40
C ARG A 227 5.40 -2.11 17.72
N ALA A 228 5.28 -2.83 18.83
CA ALA A 228 5.21 -2.22 20.17
C ALA A 228 6.48 -1.43 20.53
N GLY A 229 7.66 -1.94 20.14
CA GLY A 229 8.94 -1.23 20.33
C GLY A 229 8.99 0.06 19.53
N PHE A 230 8.57 0.02 18.26
CA PHE A 230 8.50 1.20 17.39
C PHE A 230 7.55 2.27 17.95
N LEU A 231 6.35 1.89 18.36
CA LEU A 231 5.38 2.82 18.96
C LEU A 231 5.90 3.47 20.25
N ARG A 232 6.60 2.71 21.11
CA ARG A 232 7.27 3.27 22.29
C ARG A 232 8.37 4.24 21.91
N ALA A 233 9.15 3.93 20.85
CA ALA A 233 10.18 4.84 20.37
C ALA A 233 9.58 6.13 19.82
N CYS A 234 8.49 6.10 19.07
CA CYS A 234 7.78 7.29 18.61
C CYS A 234 7.37 8.21 19.79
N TRP A 235 6.81 7.63 20.83
CA TRP A 235 6.49 8.40 22.05
C TRP A 235 7.73 8.95 22.74
N THR A 236 8.76 8.12 22.90
CA THR A 236 9.99 8.50 23.64
C THR A 236 10.79 9.57 22.90
N HIS A 237 10.90 9.48 21.59
CA HIS A 237 11.75 10.34 20.77
C HIS A 237 11.03 11.55 20.18
N LEU A 238 9.74 11.44 19.89
CA LEU A 238 8.99 12.49 19.18
C LEU A 238 7.83 13.06 20.02
N GLY A 239 7.45 12.41 21.11
CA GLY A 239 6.26 12.80 21.86
C GLY A 239 4.93 12.48 21.17
N ILE A 240 4.95 11.71 20.08
CA ILE A 240 3.73 11.36 19.32
C ILE A 240 3.01 10.20 20.03
N PRO A 241 1.75 10.39 20.48
CA PRO A 241 0.95 9.32 21.08
C PRO A 241 0.77 8.15 20.12
N THR A 242 0.72 6.93 20.65
CA THR A 242 0.69 5.71 19.83
C THR A 242 -0.49 5.67 18.84
N TYR A 243 -1.64 6.25 19.16
CA TYR A 243 -2.80 6.31 18.30
C TYR A 243 -2.66 7.30 17.12
N TYR A 244 -1.69 8.20 17.16
CA TYR A 244 -1.29 9.05 16.04
C TYR A 244 -0.17 8.44 15.18
N CYS A 245 0.30 7.23 15.52
CA CYS A 245 1.25 6.47 14.73
C CYS A 245 0.49 5.41 13.92
N VAL A 246 0.35 5.65 12.63
CA VAL A 246 -0.39 4.80 11.68
C VAL A 246 0.60 4.04 10.81
N ASN A 247 0.48 2.70 10.76
CA ASN A 247 1.22 1.90 9.80
C ASN A 247 0.46 1.83 8.48
N GLU A 248 1.16 2.02 7.39
CA GLU A 248 0.68 1.79 6.03
C GLU A 248 1.22 0.46 5.52
N TYR A 249 0.37 -0.29 4.84
CA TYR A 249 0.74 -1.45 4.04
C TYR A 249 0.29 -1.26 2.60
N GLY A 250 1.26 -1.21 1.72
CA GLY A 250 1.11 -1.18 0.28
C GLY A 250 2.26 -1.87 -0.40
N MET A 251 2.13 -2.06 -1.69
CA MET A 251 3.16 -2.64 -2.53
C MET A 251 3.13 -2.00 -3.91
N THR A 252 4.25 -2.07 -4.62
CA THR A 252 4.36 -1.49 -5.97
C THR A 252 3.32 -2.04 -6.94
N GLU A 253 2.93 -3.29 -6.76
CA GLU A 253 2.00 -4.04 -7.59
C GLU A 253 0.52 -3.72 -7.33
N LEU A 254 0.21 -2.84 -6.36
CA LEU A 254 -1.14 -2.40 -6.01
C LEU A 254 -1.29 -0.88 -6.19
N CYS A 255 -2.51 -0.43 -6.48
CA CYS A 255 -2.89 0.99 -6.50
C CYS A 255 -3.70 1.41 -5.25
N SER A 256 -3.93 0.51 -4.32
CA SER A 256 -4.58 0.80 -3.04
C SER A 256 -3.68 0.45 -1.87
N GLN A 257 -3.92 1.09 -0.73
CA GLN A 257 -3.19 0.89 0.52
C GLN A 257 -4.13 0.45 1.62
N ARG A 258 -3.57 -0.25 2.62
CA ARG A 258 -4.22 -0.51 3.90
C ARG A 258 -3.52 0.26 4.99
N TYR A 259 -4.28 0.76 5.94
CA TYR A 259 -3.77 1.54 7.06
C TYR A 259 -4.20 0.96 8.40
N ASP A 260 -3.37 1.10 9.40
CA ASP A 260 -3.76 0.89 10.80
C ASP A 260 -4.96 1.79 11.12
N SER A 261 -6.05 1.18 11.57
CA SER A 261 -7.34 1.87 11.74
C SER A 261 -7.43 2.73 13.00
N VAL A 262 -6.42 2.69 13.88
CA VAL A 262 -6.51 3.22 15.24
C VAL A 262 -6.86 4.70 15.33
N LEU A 263 -6.30 5.53 14.44
CA LEU A 263 -6.56 6.96 14.44
C LEU A 263 -7.99 7.26 13.93
N ARG A 264 -8.34 6.67 12.78
CA ARG A 264 -9.70 6.75 12.23
C ARG A 264 -10.76 6.30 13.25
N ASP A 265 -10.57 5.13 13.86
CA ASP A 265 -11.54 4.54 14.79
C ASP A 265 -11.73 5.42 16.02
N ARG A 266 -10.64 6.08 16.47
CA ARG A 266 -10.71 7.05 17.57
C ARG A 266 -11.57 8.27 17.22
N PHE A 267 -11.39 8.85 16.05
CA PHE A 267 -12.18 10.00 15.60
C PHE A 267 -13.63 9.63 15.28
N ASP A 268 -13.88 8.40 14.81
CA ASP A 268 -15.23 7.86 14.61
C ASP A 268 -15.94 7.53 15.93
N GLY A 269 -15.29 7.69 17.10
CA GLY A 269 -15.86 7.31 18.39
C GLY A 269 -16.06 5.81 18.57
N ARG A 270 -15.37 4.97 17.79
CA ARG A 270 -15.44 3.51 17.90
C ARG A 270 -14.68 3.03 19.15
N SER A 271 -15.11 1.90 19.71
CA SER A 271 -14.38 1.28 20.81
C SER A 271 -12.97 0.87 20.35
N LEU A 272 -11.99 0.98 21.25
CA LEU A 272 -10.61 0.58 20.97
C LEU A 272 -10.58 -0.94 20.67
N ALA A 273 -10.33 -1.26 19.43
CA ALA A 273 -10.06 -2.62 18.97
C ALA A 273 -8.54 -2.86 18.82
N PRO A 274 -8.09 -4.12 18.77
CA PRO A 274 -6.72 -4.42 18.38
C PRO A 274 -6.35 -3.74 17.06
N ARG A 275 -5.09 -3.30 16.94
CA ARG A 275 -4.59 -2.73 15.70
C ARG A 275 -4.77 -3.71 14.55
N ARG A 276 -5.27 -3.20 13.45
CA ARG A 276 -5.49 -3.95 12.23
C ARG A 276 -5.34 -3.05 11.01
N LEU A 277 -4.92 -3.62 9.92
CA LEU A 277 -4.80 -2.93 8.64
C LEU A 277 -6.13 -3.04 7.89
N VAL A 278 -6.75 -1.91 7.65
CA VAL A 278 -8.02 -1.79 6.92
C VAL A 278 -7.81 -1.01 5.64
N GLY A 279 -8.41 -1.45 4.56
CA GLY A 279 -8.37 -0.80 3.25
C GLY A 279 -9.66 -0.05 2.93
N PRO A 280 -9.71 0.60 1.76
CA PRO A 280 -10.94 1.15 1.21
C PRO A 280 -11.89 0.04 0.74
N SER A 281 -13.16 0.39 0.48
CA SER A 281 -14.20 -0.57 0.05
C SER A 281 -13.92 -1.24 -1.30
N TRP A 282 -13.05 -0.66 -2.11
CA TRP A 282 -12.60 -1.21 -3.40
C TRP A 282 -11.36 -2.10 -3.32
N LEU A 283 -10.88 -2.41 -2.11
CA LEU A 283 -9.77 -3.33 -1.87
C LEU A 283 -10.21 -4.45 -0.93
N ARG A 284 -10.43 -5.65 -1.46
CA ARG A 284 -10.68 -6.85 -0.66
C ARG A 284 -9.42 -7.71 -0.57
N THR A 285 -9.32 -8.53 0.47
CA THR A 285 -8.20 -9.47 0.65
C THR A 285 -8.73 -10.81 1.08
N ARG A 286 -8.32 -11.86 0.38
CA ARG A 286 -8.51 -13.25 0.82
C ARG A 286 -7.21 -13.77 1.42
N ILE A 287 -7.32 -14.65 2.37
CA ILE A 287 -6.19 -15.38 2.94
C ILE A 287 -6.24 -16.79 2.37
N LEU A 288 -5.17 -17.20 1.69
CA LEU A 288 -5.10 -18.46 0.95
C LEU A 288 -4.05 -19.39 1.55
N ASP A 289 -4.36 -20.68 1.56
CA ASP A 289 -3.38 -21.71 1.91
C ASP A 289 -2.19 -21.66 0.94
N PRO A 290 -0.95 -21.69 1.43
CA PRO A 290 0.22 -21.56 0.56
C PRO A 290 0.40 -22.69 -0.47
N ASP A 291 -0.09 -23.88 -0.19
CA ASP A 291 0.11 -25.06 -1.02
C ASP A 291 -1.05 -25.30 -2.00
N THR A 292 -2.30 -25.14 -1.53
CA THR A 292 -3.50 -25.42 -2.33
C THR A 292 -4.10 -24.18 -2.98
N LEU A 293 -3.84 -22.98 -2.42
CA LEU A 293 -4.48 -21.71 -2.75
C LEU A 293 -5.98 -21.66 -2.45
N ASP A 294 -6.48 -22.60 -1.67
CA ASP A 294 -7.85 -22.54 -1.17
C ASP A 294 -7.97 -21.45 -0.09
N PRO A 295 -9.13 -20.80 0.05
CA PRO A 295 -9.37 -19.87 1.15
C PRO A 295 -9.27 -20.59 2.50
N VAL A 296 -8.53 -19.98 3.43
CA VAL A 296 -8.45 -20.47 4.82
C VAL A 296 -9.58 -19.88 5.68
N GLY A 297 -9.90 -20.55 6.78
CA GLY A 297 -10.91 -20.07 7.72
C GLY A 297 -10.52 -18.76 8.44
N PRO A 298 -11.49 -18.05 9.03
CA PRO A 298 -11.24 -16.81 9.76
C PRO A 298 -10.15 -16.97 10.84
N GLY A 299 -9.20 -16.04 10.88
CA GLY A 299 -8.09 -16.05 11.85
C GLY A 299 -6.97 -17.04 11.54
N ALA A 300 -7.13 -17.93 10.57
CA ALA A 300 -6.04 -18.78 10.11
C ALA A 300 -5.02 -18.00 9.29
N THR A 301 -3.76 -18.43 9.36
CA THR A 301 -2.65 -17.80 8.64
C THR A 301 -2.54 -18.36 7.22
N GLY A 302 -2.31 -17.51 6.24
CA GLY A 302 -2.06 -17.88 4.87
C GLY A 302 -1.45 -16.73 4.06
N LEU A 303 -1.35 -16.91 2.75
CA LEU A 303 -0.90 -15.89 1.81
C LEU A 303 -1.98 -14.83 1.59
N LEU A 304 -1.56 -13.58 1.51
CA LEU A 304 -2.47 -12.48 1.17
C LEU A 304 -2.71 -12.46 -0.35
N CYS A 305 -3.97 -12.54 -0.74
CA CYS A 305 -4.44 -12.36 -2.11
C CYS A 305 -5.32 -11.12 -2.16
N HIS A 306 -4.81 -10.05 -2.76
CA HIS A 306 -5.52 -8.78 -2.85
C HIS A 306 -6.32 -8.70 -4.13
N HIS A 307 -7.56 -8.20 -4.03
CA HIS A 307 -8.45 -7.85 -5.13
C HIS A 307 -8.62 -6.33 -5.09
N ASP A 308 -7.91 -5.63 -5.96
CA ASP A 308 -7.81 -4.16 -6.00
C ASP A 308 -8.45 -3.59 -7.27
N LEU A 309 -9.61 -2.97 -7.15
CA LEU A 309 -10.30 -2.36 -8.30
C LEU A 309 -9.53 -1.15 -8.85
N ALA A 310 -8.68 -0.49 -8.04
CA ALA A 310 -7.82 0.58 -8.52
C ALA A 310 -6.69 0.08 -9.43
N ASN A 311 -6.48 -1.24 -9.53
CA ASN A 311 -5.57 -1.86 -10.50
C ASN A 311 -6.24 -2.14 -11.87
N ALA A 312 -7.35 -1.47 -12.22
CA ALA A 312 -8.07 -1.72 -13.46
C ALA A 312 -7.21 -1.61 -14.73
N GLY A 313 -6.19 -0.76 -14.71
CA GLY A 313 -5.24 -0.60 -15.83
C GLY A 313 -4.13 -1.68 -15.92
N SER A 314 -4.16 -2.69 -15.03
CA SER A 314 -3.18 -3.80 -15.00
C SER A 314 -3.91 -5.10 -14.66
N VAL A 315 -3.52 -5.82 -13.61
CA VAL A 315 -4.24 -6.98 -13.07
C VAL A 315 -4.74 -6.68 -11.66
N SER A 316 -6.02 -6.90 -11.44
CA SER A 316 -6.69 -6.53 -10.16
C SER A 316 -6.48 -7.54 -9.06
N VAL A 317 -6.14 -8.79 -9.36
CA VAL A 317 -5.98 -9.85 -8.37
C VAL A 317 -4.52 -10.25 -8.24
N VAL A 318 -3.91 -9.85 -7.12
CA VAL A 318 -2.48 -10.04 -6.86
C VAL A 318 -2.26 -10.97 -5.68
N LEU A 319 -1.63 -12.11 -5.93
CA LEU A 319 -1.17 -13.04 -4.91
C LEU A 319 0.22 -12.64 -4.43
N THR A 320 0.35 -12.33 -3.14
CA THR A 320 1.60 -11.90 -2.53
C THR A 320 2.39 -13.06 -1.95
N GLU A 321 3.58 -12.78 -1.45
CA GLU A 321 4.38 -13.67 -0.60
C GLU A 321 4.26 -13.28 0.88
N ASP A 322 3.42 -12.30 1.20
CA ASP A 322 3.22 -11.87 2.57
C ASP A 322 2.21 -12.82 3.25
N LEU A 323 2.56 -13.24 4.45
CA LEU A 323 1.72 -14.03 5.33
C LEU A 323 0.89 -13.12 6.24
N GLY A 324 -0.36 -13.46 6.41
CA GLY A 324 -1.25 -12.74 7.29
C GLY A 324 -2.48 -13.54 7.66
N ARG A 325 -3.37 -12.91 8.37
CA ARG A 325 -4.67 -13.46 8.76
C ARG A 325 -5.73 -12.38 8.82
N THR A 326 -6.97 -12.77 8.66
CA THR A 326 -8.10 -11.88 8.90
C THR A 326 -8.31 -11.69 10.39
N ILE A 327 -8.67 -10.48 10.78
CA ILE A 327 -9.16 -10.12 12.11
C ILE A 327 -10.45 -9.33 11.96
N ALA A 328 -11.07 -8.88 13.05
CA ALA A 328 -12.38 -8.25 13.04
C ALA A 328 -12.51 -7.11 11.98
N ASP A 329 -13.73 -6.89 11.48
CA ASP A 329 -14.13 -5.79 10.59
C ASP A 329 -13.30 -5.69 9.29
N ASP A 330 -13.15 -6.80 8.57
CA ASP A 330 -12.37 -6.91 7.32
C ASP A 330 -10.89 -6.45 7.43
N GLY A 331 -10.42 -6.32 8.67
CA GLY A 331 -9.04 -6.02 8.97
C GLY A 331 -8.14 -7.23 8.74
N ILE A 332 -6.89 -6.95 8.43
CA ILE A 332 -5.84 -7.97 8.35
C ILE A 332 -4.68 -7.64 9.30
N GLU A 333 -3.97 -8.68 9.70
CA GLU A 333 -2.67 -8.60 10.35
C GLU A 333 -1.61 -9.20 9.45
N ILE A 334 -0.51 -8.49 9.24
CA ILE A 334 0.66 -9.00 8.51
C ILE A 334 1.57 -9.68 9.51
N LEU A 335 1.90 -10.93 9.25
CA LEU A 335 2.76 -11.76 10.11
C LEU A 335 4.21 -11.86 9.62
N GLY A 336 4.45 -11.43 8.37
CA GLY A 336 5.75 -11.46 7.75
C GLY A 336 5.69 -11.88 6.29
N ARG A 337 6.80 -12.38 5.79
CA ARG A 337 6.91 -12.90 4.42
C ARG A 337 7.34 -14.36 4.45
N VAL A 338 6.88 -15.14 3.50
CA VAL A 338 7.33 -16.52 3.34
C VAL A 338 8.85 -16.54 3.22
N ALA A 339 9.50 -17.33 4.08
CA ALA A 339 10.94 -17.54 4.07
C ALA A 339 11.28 -18.82 3.28
N GLY A 340 12.31 -18.78 2.43
CA GLY A 340 12.81 -19.96 1.73
C GLY A 340 12.22 -20.16 0.33
N ALA A 341 11.86 -21.41 0.00
CA ALA A 341 11.35 -21.78 -1.32
C ALA A 341 9.98 -21.15 -1.59
N ILE A 342 9.70 -20.92 -2.88
CA ILE A 342 8.39 -20.43 -3.34
C ILE A 342 7.33 -21.46 -2.92
N PRO A 343 6.23 -21.06 -2.27
CA PRO A 343 5.13 -21.95 -1.95
C PRO A 343 4.63 -22.69 -3.21
N ARG A 344 4.21 -23.94 -3.04
CA ARG A 344 3.85 -24.81 -4.17
C ARG A 344 2.77 -24.18 -5.05
N GLY A 345 1.74 -23.61 -4.46
CA GLY A 345 0.66 -22.93 -5.19
C GLY A 345 1.15 -21.74 -6.00
N CYS A 346 1.98 -20.87 -5.42
CA CYS A 346 2.62 -19.77 -6.16
C CYS A 346 3.52 -20.27 -7.29
N GLY A 347 4.29 -21.34 -7.06
CA GLY A 347 5.19 -21.93 -8.07
C GLY A 347 4.44 -22.46 -9.30
N GLN A 348 3.29 -23.08 -9.11
CA GLN A 348 2.44 -23.54 -10.21
C GLN A 348 1.93 -22.36 -11.05
N LEU A 349 1.38 -21.33 -10.43
CA LEU A 349 0.91 -20.13 -11.12
C LEU A 349 2.02 -19.43 -11.91
N LEU A 350 3.23 -19.34 -11.34
CA LEU A 350 4.39 -18.76 -12.03
C LEU A 350 4.74 -19.56 -13.31
N THR A 351 4.72 -20.88 -13.24
CA THR A 351 5.02 -21.75 -14.36
C THR A 351 3.97 -21.58 -15.46
N GLU A 352 2.68 -21.54 -15.11
CA GLU A 352 1.59 -21.34 -16.05
C GLU A 352 1.66 -19.97 -16.74
N LEU A 353 1.98 -18.91 -16.01
CA LEU A 353 2.12 -17.56 -16.60
C LEU A 353 3.36 -17.39 -17.47
N ALA A 354 4.47 -18.07 -17.17
CA ALA A 354 5.68 -18.03 -17.99
C ALA A 354 5.53 -18.72 -19.35
N GLN A 355 4.50 -19.55 -19.52
CA GLN A 355 4.15 -20.24 -20.78
C GLN A 355 3.12 -19.46 -21.62
N SER A 356 2.74 -18.26 -21.18
CA SER A 356 1.78 -17.35 -21.86
C SER A 356 2.49 -16.39 -22.85
#